data_4f663223e1c15f99135ef2f527d061b6
#
_entry.id   4f663223e1c15f99135ef2f527d061b6
#
_cell.length_a   1.000
_cell.length_b   1.000
_cell.length_c   1.000
_cell.angle_alpha   90.00
_cell.angle_beta   90.00
_cell.angle_gamma   90.00
#
_symmetry.space_group_name_H-M   'P 1'
#
loop_
_entity.id
_entity.type
_entity.pdbx_description
1 polymer ?
#
loop_
_entity_poly.entity_id
_entity_poly.type
_entity_poly.pdbx_seq_one_letter_code
_entity_poly.pdbx_strand_id
1 'polypeptide(L)'
;MLKTLLAQVREFKKASFLTPFFMILEVLFETLIPLAMASIIDKGVEAGNIGHIYRMGGVMVVLALCGLWSGVMGGKYGALASTGFARNLRKAMYTNIQTFSFSNIDKYSTAGLITRLTTDVTNLQNAYQMILRMCTRAPASLICAMVMAFLINAKLASIYLIAVIFLGACLIFIMRKATKYFQTVFRKYDDLNASVQENIGAVRVVKAYVREDYEISKFQKACNKVYEMFLSAEKIVVMNMPLMQFTVYACILGISWLGAKMIVGSTLTTGELMSLLTYCMNILMSLMMLSMVFVMVTMSIASAERVTEVINDTADITDPENPVTKVPDGSIVFDHVNFSYKKDSKEPVLKDINLSIRSGETIGIIGGTGSAKSSLVNLISRLYDVTDGSVLVGGIDVRKYHLESLRNQVSVVLQKNVLFSGTILENLRWGDKNATEEECRRACQLACADDFIEKMPDKYNTFIEQGGSNVSGGQKQRLCISRALLKKPKILILDDSTSAVDTATDAKIRRAFAEEIPDTTKLIIAQRVSSIQNADRIIVMDNGEINGFGTHEELLKTNAIYQDVFNSQTGGAGDFDEGGDPA
;
A
#
# COMPACT_ATOMS: atom_id res chain seq x y z
N MET A 1 1.94 -5.61 16.46
CA MET A 1 0.89 -5.91 15.50
C MET A 1 -0.52 -5.82 16.09
N LEU A 2 -0.98 -6.78 16.94
CA LEU A 2 -2.37 -6.82 17.44
C LEU A 2 -2.78 -5.54 18.20
N LYS A 3 -1.90 -5.02 19.06
CA LYS A 3 -2.13 -3.78 19.82
C LYS A 3 -2.33 -2.57 18.89
N THR A 4 -1.54 -2.46 17.83
CA THR A 4 -1.65 -1.38 16.85
C THR A 4 -2.97 -1.46 16.07
N LEU A 5 -3.37 -2.67 15.64
CA LEU A 5 -4.63 -2.88 14.92
C LEU A 5 -5.84 -2.59 15.82
N LEU A 6 -5.88 -3.13 17.05
CA LEU A 6 -6.97 -2.89 17.97
C LEU A 6 -7.10 -1.40 18.38
N ALA A 7 -5.98 -0.67 18.41
CA ALA A 7 -6.02 0.78 18.63
C ALA A 7 -6.82 1.53 17.55
N GLN A 8 -6.93 0.97 16.32
CA GLN A 8 -7.67 1.61 15.23
C GLN A 8 -9.20 1.34 15.27
N VAL A 9 -9.68 0.56 16.21
CA VAL A 9 -11.14 0.39 16.44
C VAL A 9 -11.78 1.70 16.91
N ARG A 10 -11.07 2.51 17.70
CA ARG A 10 -11.46 3.89 18.13
C ARG A 10 -12.95 4.02 18.50
N GLU A 11 -13.70 4.84 17.76
CA GLU A 11 -15.12 5.15 17.97
C GLU A 11 -16.06 3.94 17.74
N PHE A 12 -15.61 2.90 17.07
CA PHE A 12 -16.42 1.71 16.76
C PHE A 12 -16.39 0.63 17.86
N LYS A 13 -15.81 0.91 19.04
CA LYS A 13 -15.76 -0.03 20.18
C LYS A 13 -17.15 -0.52 20.58
N LYS A 14 -18.16 0.38 20.62
CA LYS A 14 -19.54 0.01 20.94
C LYS A 14 -20.12 -0.98 19.93
N ALA A 15 -19.95 -0.73 18.64
CA ALA A 15 -20.42 -1.63 17.59
C ALA A 15 -19.69 -2.98 17.64
N SER A 16 -18.37 -2.97 17.90
CA SER A 16 -17.55 -4.18 18.07
C SER A 16 -17.96 -5.03 19.26
N PHE A 17 -18.52 -4.44 20.33
CA PHE A 17 -19.03 -5.17 21.47
C PHE A 17 -20.48 -5.65 21.27
N LEU A 18 -21.32 -4.84 20.63
CA LEU A 18 -22.70 -5.20 20.34
C LEU A 18 -22.83 -6.36 19.35
N THR A 19 -21.90 -6.49 18.40
CA THR A 19 -21.93 -7.60 17.44
C THR A 19 -21.87 -8.97 18.12
N PRO A 20 -20.86 -9.31 18.96
CA PRO A 20 -20.83 -10.55 19.72
C PRO A 20 -22.06 -10.73 20.61
N PHE A 21 -22.54 -9.68 21.26
CA PHE A 21 -23.71 -9.74 22.11
C PHE A 21 -24.96 -10.22 21.34
N PHE A 22 -25.25 -9.61 20.19
CA PHE A 22 -26.40 -10.03 19.37
C PHE A 22 -26.20 -11.41 18.74
N MET A 23 -24.97 -11.79 18.41
CA MET A 23 -24.67 -13.15 17.92
C MET A 23 -24.94 -14.22 18.97
N ILE A 24 -24.59 -13.97 20.25
CA ILE A 24 -24.89 -14.89 21.35
C ILE A 24 -26.40 -14.95 21.58
N LEU A 25 -27.08 -13.81 21.55
CA LEU A 25 -28.52 -13.73 21.74
C LEU A 25 -29.28 -14.49 20.62
N GLU A 26 -28.85 -14.35 19.38
CA GLU A 26 -29.36 -15.12 18.25
C GLU A 26 -29.24 -16.63 18.49
N VAL A 27 -28.05 -17.10 18.90
CA VAL A 27 -27.77 -18.51 19.21
C VAL A 27 -28.67 -19.03 20.35
N LEU A 28 -28.88 -18.23 21.39
CA LEU A 28 -29.77 -18.62 22.50
C LEU A 28 -31.22 -18.86 22.00
N PHE A 29 -31.75 -17.96 21.17
CA PHE A 29 -33.09 -18.14 20.59
C PHE A 29 -33.15 -19.35 19.66
N GLU A 30 -32.17 -19.54 18.78
CA GLU A 30 -32.09 -20.70 17.89
C GLU A 30 -32.04 -22.03 18.67
N THR A 31 -31.29 -22.06 19.80
CA THR A 31 -31.11 -23.28 20.59
C THR A 31 -32.39 -23.68 21.37
N LEU A 32 -33.29 -22.75 21.62
CA LEU A 32 -34.57 -23.04 22.28
C LEU A 32 -35.64 -23.63 21.36
N ILE A 33 -35.50 -23.43 20.03
CA ILE A 33 -36.51 -23.90 19.05
C ILE A 33 -36.64 -25.43 19.05
N PRO A 34 -35.58 -26.27 19.05
CA PRO A 34 -35.70 -27.72 19.12
C PRO A 34 -36.45 -28.24 20.37
N LEU A 35 -36.25 -27.55 21.53
CA LEU A 35 -37.00 -27.90 22.78
C LEU A 35 -38.51 -27.63 22.64
N ALA A 36 -38.87 -26.47 22.07
CA ALA A 36 -40.26 -26.16 21.81
C ALA A 36 -40.90 -27.18 20.85
N MET A 37 -40.11 -27.62 19.83
CA MET A 37 -40.52 -28.67 18.90
C MET A 37 -40.74 -30.03 19.61
N ALA A 38 -39.79 -30.42 20.51
CA ALA A 38 -40.00 -31.62 21.33
C ALA A 38 -41.30 -31.55 22.15
N SER A 39 -41.57 -30.41 22.78
CA SER A 39 -42.81 -30.23 23.54
C SER A 39 -44.07 -30.30 22.65
N ILE A 40 -44.02 -29.87 21.40
CA ILE A 40 -45.13 -30.04 20.44
C ILE A 40 -45.34 -31.52 20.15
N ILE A 41 -44.29 -32.29 19.93
CA ILE A 41 -44.38 -33.73 19.59
C ILE A 41 -44.94 -34.48 20.81
N ASP A 42 -44.31 -34.37 21.96
CA ASP A 42 -44.62 -35.19 23.14
C ASP A 42 -45.98 -34.83 23.80
N LYS A 43 -46.25 -33.51 24.00
CA LYS A 43 -47.42 -33.04 24.72
C LYS A 43 -48.55 -32.55 23.79
N GLY A 44 -48.26 -32.37 22.53
CA GLY A 44 -49.23 -31.95 21.51
C GLY A 44 -49.72 -33.13 20.65
N VAL A 45 -48.80 -33.73 19.88
CA VAL A 45 -49.12 -34.77 18.92
C VAL A 45 -49.44 -36.09 19.62
N GLU A 46 -48.55 -36.61 20.47
CA GLU A 46 -48.72 -37.89 21.16
C GLU A 46 -49.88 -37.83 22.16
N ALA A 47 -50.09 -36.71 22.85
CA ALA A 47 -51.20 -36.52 23.75
C ALA A 47 -52.50 -36.03 23.09
N GLY A 48 -52.55 -35.80 21.80
CA GLY A 48 -53.73 -35.31 21.05
C GLY A 48 -54.18 -33.90 21.44
N ASN A 49 -53.32 -33.07 22.00
CA ASN A 49 -53.66 -31.75 22.52
C ASN A 49 -53.37 -30.63 21.50
N ILE A 50 -54.34 -30.32 20.66
CA ILE A 50 -54.24 -29.28 19.61
C ILE A 50 -53.97 -27.90 20.22
N GLY A 51 -54.56 -27.57 21.41
CA GLY A 51 -54.34 -26.29 22.06
C GLY A 51 -52.89 -26.08 22.52
N HIS A 52 -52.18 -27.16 22.89
CA HIS A 52 -50.76 -27.12 23.18
C HIS A 52 -49.92 -26.86 21.94
N ILE A 53 -50.27 -27.49 20.81
CA ILE A 53 -49.60 -27.27 19.53
C ILE A 53 -49.67 -25.79 19.13
N TYR A 54 -50.83 -25.17 19.15
CA TYR A 54 -50.97 -23.75 18.81
C TYR A 54 -50.19 -22.84 19.75
N ARG A 55 -50.17 -23.10 21.07
CA ARG A 55 -49.39 -22.29 22.02
C ARG A 55 -47.88 -22.39 21.79
N MET A 56 -47.37 -23.60 21.68
CA MET A 56 -45.95 -23.82 21.45
C MET A 56 -45.51 -23.40 20.05
N GLY A 57 -46.37 -23.57 19.04
CA GLY A 57 -46.14 -23.01 17.68
C GLY A 57 -46.03 -21.48 17.72
N GLY A 58 -46.90 -20.80 18.48
CA GLY A 58 -46.76 -19.35 18.70
C GLY A 58 -45.44 -18.96 19.37
N VAL A 59 -45.00 -19.73 20.39
CA VAL A 59 -43.69 -19.53 21.04
C VAL A 59 -42.55 -19.68 20.03
N MET A 60 -42.59 -20.72 19.19
CA MET A 60 -41.56 -20.92 18.13
C MET A 60 -41.49 -19.76 17.15
N VAL A 61 -42.62 -19.21 16.73
CA VAL A 61 -42.69 -18.03 15.84
C VAL A 61 -42.03 -16.80 16.55
N VAL A 62 -42.36 -16.59 17.80
CA VAL A 62 -41.76 -15.48 18.58
C VAL A 62 -40.25 -15.67 18.72
N LEU A 63 -39.76 -16.87 19.07
CA LEU A 63 -38.34 -17.18 19.17
C LEU A 63 -37.63 -16.96 17.80
N ALA A 64 -38.25 -17.39 16.71
CA ALA A 64 -37.71 -17.19 15.35
C ALA A 64 -37.63 -15.70 14.99
N LEU A 65 -38.64 -14.89 15.33
CA LEU A 65 -38.65 -13.46 15.08
C LEU A 65 -37.59 -12.74 15.97
N CYS A 66 -37.42 -13.14 17.22
CA CYS A 66 -36.37 -12.62 18.10
C CYS A 66 -34.99 -13.00 17.59
N GLY A 67 -34.79 -14.23 17.11
CA GLY A 67 -33.55 -14.68 16.46
C GLY A 67 -33.24 -13.87 15.20
N LEU A 68 -34.25 -13.70 14.32
CA LEU A 68 -34.11 -12.87 13.12
C LEU A 68 -33.69 -11.42 13.47
N TRP A 69 -34.38 -10.80 14.42
CA TRP A 69 -34.05 -9.45 14.87
C TRP A 69 -32.62 -9.37 15.40
N SER A 70 -32.21 -10.32 16.23
CA SER A 70 -30.85 -10.39 16.79
C SER A 70 -29.82 -10.57 15.69
N GLY A 71 -30.05 -11.46 14.70
CA GLY A 71 -29.18 -11.67 13.56
C GLY A 71 -29.02 -10.43 12.67
N VAL A 72 -30.12 -9.70 12.42
CA VAL A 72 -30.09 -8.43 11.68
C VAL A 72 -29.28 -7.37 12.44
N MET A 73 -29.49 -7.24 13.76
CA MET A 73 -28.73 -6.28 14.59
C MET A 73 -27.25 -6.66 14.66
N GLY A 74 -26.92 -7.94 14.84
CA GLY A 74 -25.56 -8.44 14.79
C GLY A 74 -24.88 -8.19 13.44
N GLY A 75 -25.61 -8.39 12.33
CA GLY A 75 -25.16 -8.04 10.98
C GLY A 75 -24.88 -6.55 10.81
N LYS A 76 -25.81 -5.69 11.21
CA LYS A 76 -25.68 -4.23 11.15
C LYS A 76 -24.48 -3.70 11.94
N TYR A 77 -24.35 -4.09 13.20
CA TYR A 77 -23.24 -3.64 14.04
C TYR A 77 -21.91 -4.24 13.58
N GLY A 78 -21.90 -5.49 13.10
CA GLY A 78 -20.71 -6.13 12.52
C GLY A 78 -20.20 -5.43 11.26
N ALA A 79 -21.12 -5.05 10.37
CA ALA A 79 -20.77 -4.25 9.19
C ALA A 79 -20.25 -2.86 9.58
N LEU A 80 -20.93 -2.16 10.49
CA LEU A 80 -20.50 -0.85 10.98
C LEU A 80 -19.11 -0.91 11.64
N ALA A 81 -18.85 -1.92 12.47
CA ALA A 81 -17.57 -2.10 13.14
C ALA A 81 -16.45 -2.39 12.13
N SER A 82 -16.66 -3.31 11.19
CA SER A 82 -15.62 -3.73 10.24
C SER A 82 -15.30 -2.66 9.20
N THR A 83 -16.31 -2.00 8.63
CA THR A 83 -16.09 -0.89 7.68
C THR A 83 -15.47 0.32 8.35
N GLY A 84 -15.90 0.63 9.58
CA GLY A 84 -15.31 1.70 10.38
C GLY A 84 -13.86 1.43 10.75
N PHE A 85 -13.53 0.20 11.14
CA PHE A 85 -12.15 -0.24 11.38
C PHE A 85 -11.28 -0.07 10.13
N ALA A 86 -11.76 -0.52 8.96
CA ALA A 86 -11.05 -0.37 7.70
C ALA A 86 -10.84 1.11 7.31
N ARG A 87 -11.86 1.97 7.53
CA ARG A 87 -11.72 3.42 7.34
C ARG A 87 -10.58 3.99 8.19
N ASN A 88 -10.53 3.62 9.47
CA ASN A 88 -9.51 4.12 10.39
C ASN A 88 -8.12 3.59 10.04
N LEU A 89 -7.99 2.33 9.59
CA LEU A 89 -6.72 1.78 9.08
C LEU A 89 -6.22 2.57 7.88
N ARG A 90 -7.08 2.79 6.87
CA ARG A 90 -6.72 3.58 5.68
C ARG A 90 -6.28 5.00 6.06
N LYS A 91 -7.04 5.64 6.97
CA LYS A 91 -6.69 6.98 7.47
C LYS A 91 -5.34 6.99 8.17
N ALA A 92 -5.10 6.04 9.08
CA ALA A 92 -3.85 5.96 9.82
C ALA A 92 -2.66 5.72 8.90
N MET A 93 -2.77 4.77 7.96
CA MET A 93 -1.73 4.49 6.97
C MET A 93 -1.45 5.70 6.08
N TYR A 94 -2.50 6.28 5.49
CA TYR A 94 -2.35 7.41 4.57
C TYR A 94 -1.74 8.63 5.27
N THR A 95 -2.19 8.92 6.48
CA THR A 95 -1.61 10.02 7.28
C THR A 95 -0.12 9.76 7.57
N ASN A 96 0.25 8.51 7.90
CA ASN A 96 1.63 8.17 8.17
C ASN A 96 2.50 8.23 6.90
N ILE A 97 1.99 7.75 5.76
CA ILE A 97 2.70 7.85 4.46
C ILE A 97 3.02 9.31 4.11
N GLN A 98 2.15 10.28 4.46
CA GLN A 98 2.42 11.70 4.21
C GLN A 98 3.56 12.27 5.07
N THR A 99 3.93 11.60 6.16
CA THR A 99 5.07 12.01 7.01
C THR A 99 6.38 11.34 6.61
N PHE A 100 6.36 10.37 5.70
CA PHE A 100 7.53 9.60 5.29
C PHE A 100 8.58 10.47 4.63
N SER A 101 9.83 10.17 4.92
CA SER A 101 11.00 10.67 4.18
C SER A 101 11.17 9.89 2.86
N PHE A 102 12.07 10.34 2.01
CA PHE A 102 12.37 9.65 0.75
C PHE A 102 12.93 8.25 0.98
N SER A 103 13.76 8.06 2.01
CA SER A 103 14.28 6.74 2.40
C SER A 103 13.17 5.74 2.76
N ASN A 104 12.10 6.19 3.47
CA ASN A 104 10.95 5.34 3.74
C ASN A 104 10.21 5.00 2.43
N ILE A 105 10.03 5.98 1.52
CA ILE A 105 9.35 5.76 0.23
C ILE A 105 10.15 4.78 -0.64
N ASP A 106 11.47 4.87 -0.63
CA ASP A 106 12.34 3.95 -1.37
C ASP A 106 12.27 2.51 -0.83
N LYS A 107 12.04 2.34 0.48
CA LYS A 107 11.80 1.03 1.12
C LYS A 107 10.52 0.37 0.59
N TYR A 108 9.50 1.16 0.29
CA TYR A 108 8.20 0.69 -0.20
C TYR A 108 8.03 1.03 -1.67
N SER A 109 7.66 0.05 -2.50
CA SER A 109 7.21 0.38 -3.86
C SER A 109 5.84 1.06 -3.83
N THR A 110 5.58 2.00 -4.75
CA THR A 110 4.27 2.65 -4.89
C THR A 110 3.14 1.63 -5.06
N ALA A 111 3.34 0.61 -5.89
CA ALA A 111 2.39 -0.48 -6.07
C ALA A 111 2.14 -1.25 -4.77
N GLY A 112 3.20 -1.48 -3.97
CA GLY A 112 3.10 -2.12 -2.66
C GLY A 112 2.28 -1.32 -1.66
N LEU A 113 2.45 0.00 -1.61
CA LEU A 113 1.65 0.89 -0.76
C LEU A 113 0.18 0.93 -1.18
N ILE A 114 -0.10 0.96 -2.48
CA ILE A 114 -1.47 0.88 -3.01
C ILE A 114 -2.13 -0.44 -2.60
N THR A 115 -1.44 -1.58 -2.77
CA THR A 115 -1.95 -2.90 -2.38
C THR A 115 -2.26 -2.96 -0.89
N ARG A 116 -1.40 -2.38 -0.04
CA ARG A 116 -1.62 -2.32 1.41
C ARG A 116 -2.84 -1.47 1.78
N LEU A 117 -3.05 -0.31 1.12
CA LEU A 117 -4.20 0.58 1.35
C LEU A 117 -5.53 0.00 0.83
N THR A 118 -5.49 -0.87 -0.17
CA THR A 118 -6.68 -1.45 -0.82
C THR A 118 -6.92 -2.89 -0.37
N THR A 119 -6.18 -3.83 -0.94
CA THR A 119 -6.40 -5.27 -0.76
C THR A 119 -6.15 -5.73 0.67
N ASP A 120 -5.00 -5.34 1.27
CA ASP A 120 -4.66 -5.79 2.62
C ASP A 120 -5.62 -5.25 3.67
N VAL A 121 -6.04 -3.99 3.57
CA VAL A 121 -7.05 -3.43 4.47
C VAL A 121 -8.41 -4.10 4.26
N THR A 122 -8.77 -4.48 3.03
CA THR A 122 -10.03 -5.21 2.77
C THR A 122 -9.99 -6.62 3.34
N ASN A 123 -8.86 -7.31 3.25
CA ASN A 123 -8.65 -8.61 3.90
C ASN A 123 -8.80 -8.50 5.42
N LEU A 124 -8.22 -7.48 6.03
CA LEU A 124 -8.36 -7.21 7.47
C LEU A 124 -9.80 -6.85 7.87
N GLN A 125 -10.50 -6.08 7.05
CA GLN A 125 -11.92 -5.78 7.25
C GLN A 125 -12.76 -7.04 7.30
N ASN A 126 -12.58 -7.94 6.33
CA ASN A 126 -13.31 -9.20 6.25
C ASN A 126 -12.97 -10.13 7.43
N ALA A 127 -11.68 -10.25 7.76
CA ALA A 127 -11.24 -11.02 8.90
C ALA A 127 -11.80 -10.48 10.21
N TYR A 128 -11.80 -9.17 10.40
CA TYR A 128 -12.37 -8.53 11.60
C TYR A 128 -13.88 -8.77 11.71
N GLN A 129 -14.60 -8.66 10.60
CA GLN A 129 -16.05 -8.97 10.56
C GLN A 129 -16.32 -10.43 10.92
N MET A 130 -15.52 -11.36 10.36
CA MET A 130 -15.66 -12.79 10.68
C MET A 130 -15.32 -13.09 12.13
N ILE A 131 -14.27 -12.48 12.68
CA ILE A 131 -13.94 -12.63 14.10
C ILE A 131 -15.12 -12.17 14.97
N LEU A 132 -15.68 -11.00 14.74
CA LEU A 132 -16.78 -10.47 15.54
C LEU A 132 -18.06 -11.33 15.45
N ARG A 133 -18.36 -11.89 14.29
CA ARG A 133 -19.59 -12.65 14.06
C ARG A 133 -19.40 -14.15 14.27
N MET A 134 -18.46 -14.76 13.54
CA MET A 134 -18.34 -16.22 13.45
C MET A 134 -17.52 -16.82 14.60
N CYS A 135 -16.44 -16.15 15.04
CA CYS A 135 -15.70 -16.60 16.23
C CYS A 135 -16.49 -16.48 17.52
N THR A 136 -17.59 -15.71 17.52
CA THR A 136 -18.51 -15.65 18.66
C THR A 136 -19.65 -16.63 18.50
N ARG A 137 -20.28 -16.67 17.32
CA ARG A 137 -21.45 -17.53 17.06
C ARG A 137 -21.09 -19.02 17.14
N ALA A 138 -20.00 -19.45 16.49
CA ALA A 138 -19.67 -20.88 16.42
C ALA A 138 -19.37 -21.50 17.80
N PRO A 139 -18.51 -20.94 18.67
CA PRO A 139 -18.33 -21.48 20.03
C PRO A 139 -19.60 -21.38 20.87
N ALA A 140 -20.35 -20.29 20.78
CA ALA A 140 -21.61 -20.13 21.52
C ALA A 140 -22.62 -21.20 21.11
N SER A 141 -22.83 -21.44 19.81
CA SER A 141 -23.73 -22.47 19.29
C SER A 141 -23.28 -23.88 19.72
N LEU A 142 -21.99 -24.17 19.64
CA LEU A 142 -21.43 -25.45 20.08
C LEU A 142 -21.64 -25.68 21.58
N ILE A 143 -21.37 -24.68 22.41
CA ILE A 143 -21.56 -24.77 23.88
C ILE A 143 -23.02 -24.89 24.22
N CYS A 144 -23.89 -24.01 23.68
CA CYS A 144 -25.32 -24.04 23.99
C CYS A 144 -25.97 -25.36 23.54
N ALA A 145 -25.69 -25.82 22.32
CA ALA A 145 -26.24 -27.08 21.82
C ALA A 145 -25.72 -28.30 22.63
N MET A 146 -24.46 -28.28 23.05
CA MET A 146 -23.89 -29.32 23.90
C MET A 146 -24.54 -29.34 25.29
N VAL A 147 -24.68 -28.17 25.94
CA VAL A 147 -25.36 -28.05 27.24
C VAL A 147 -26.79 -28.55 27.14
N MET A 148 -27.55 -28.16 26.12
CA MET A 148 -28.93 -28.61 25.95
C MET A 148 -29.00 -30.12 25.69
N ALA A 149 -28.08 -30.69 24.91
CA ALA A 149 -28.01 -32.13 24.69
C ALA A 149 -27.75 -32.89 26.00
N PHE A 150 -26.86 -32.39 26.88
CA PHE A 150 -26.59 -33.00 28.19
C PHE A 150 -27.78 -32.87 29.17
N LEU A 151 -28.54 -31.78 29.09
CA LEU A 151 -29.77 -31.62 29.91
C LEU A 151 -30.88 -32.59 29.50
N ILE A 152 -30.96 -32.96 28.22
CA ILE A 152 -31.93 -33.96 27.75
C ILE A 152 -31.48 -35.36 28.13
N ASN A 153 -30.28 -35.77 27.69
CA ASN A 153 -29.76 -37.11 28.00
C ASN A 153 -28.24 -37.17 27.96
N ALA A 154 -27.60 -37.32 29.12
CA ALA A 154 -26.14 -37.34 29.25
C ALA A 154 -25.45 -38.51 28.52
N LYS A 155 -26.12 -39.68 28.42
CA LYS A 155 -25.54 -40.84 27.73
C LYS A 155 -25.47 -40.63 26.23
N LEU A 156 -26.52 -40.08 25.62
CA LEU A 156 -26.53 -39.76 24.19
C LEU A 156 -25.65 -38.54 23.89
N ALA A 157 -25.63 -37.52 24.76
CA ALA A 157 -24.76 -36.35 24.62
C ALA A 157 -23.27 -36.70 24.65
N SER A 158 -22.86 -37.76 25.38
CA SER A 158 -21.47 -38.20 25.37
C SER A 158 -20.97 -38.62 23.98
N ILE A 159 -21.83 -39.11 23.08
CA ILE A 159 -21.49 -39.41 21.70
C ILE A 159 -21.02 -38.15 20.97
N TYR A 160 -21.74 -37.02 21.18
CA TYR A 160 -21.33 -35.74 20.59
C TYR A 160 -20.00 -35.25 21.13
N LEU A 161 -19.76 -35.39 22.43
CA LEU A 161 -18.51 -34.98 23.04
C LEU A 161 -17.33 -35.75 22.44
N ILE A 162 -17.45 -37.05 22.28
CA ILE A 162 -16.44 -37.88 21.63
C ILE A 162 -16.23 -37.47 20.18
N ALA A 163 -17.34 -37.23 19.43
CA ALA A 163 -17.29 -36.79 18.04
C ALA A 163 -16.61 -35.42 17.88
N VAL A 164 -16.92 -34.45 18.78
CA VAL A 164 -16.31 -33.12 18.76
C VAL A 164 -14.82 -33.19 19.05
N ILE A 165 -14.39 -33.99 20.02
CA ILE A 165 -12.97 -34.18 20.33
C ILE A 165 -12.24 -34.85 19.17
N PHE A 166 -12.82 -35.92 18.62
CA PHE A 166 -12.24 -36.63 17.47
C PHE A 166 -12.13 -35.70 16.24
N LEU A 167 -13.24 -35.05 15.88
CA LEU A 167 -13.24 -34.16 14.72
C LEU A 167 -12.36 -32.93 14.93
N GLY A 168 -12.35 -32.35 16.14
CA GLY A 168 -11.45 -31.26 16.50
C GLY A 168 -9.98 -31.63 16.34
N ALA A 169 -9.57 -32.82 16.82
CA ALA A 169 -8.20 -33.31 16.64
C ALA A 169 -7.85 -33.51 15.18
N CYS A 170 -8.75 -34.11 14.38
CA CYS A 170 -8.57 -34.27 12.95
C CYS A 170 -8.46 -32.93 12.21
N LEU A 171 -9.32 -31.97 12.54
CA LEU A 171 -9.26 -30.62 11.97
C LEU A 171 -7.94 -29.92 12.28
N ILE A 172 -7.48 -29.95 13.53
CA ILE A 172 -6.19 -29.38 13.93
C ILE A 172 -5.05 -30.01 13.13
N PHE A 173 -5.08 -31.34 12.95
CA PHE A 173 -4.07 -32.06 12.18
C PHE A 173 -4.08 -31.63 10.69
N ILE A 174 -5.26 -31.63 10.06
CA ILE A 174 -5.46 -31.19 8.67
C ILE A 174 -4.96 -29.74 8.51
N MET A 175 -5.36 -28.85 9.42
CA MET A 175 -4.99 -27.43 9.38
C MET A 175 -3.48 -27.22 9.48
N ARG A 176 -2.80 -27.86 10.46
CA ARG A 176 -1.34 -27.76 10.61
C ARG A 176 -0.61 -28.23 9.35
N LYS A 177 -1.07 -29.32 8.75
CA LYS A 177 -0.47 -29.87 7.53
C LYS A 177 -0.77 -28.97 6.32
N ALA A 178 -2.01 -28.53 6.14
CA ALA A 178 -2.42 -27.64 5.05
C ALA A 178 -1.68 -26.29 5.08
N THR A 179 -1.56 -25.67 6.26
CA THR A 179 -0.84 -24.37 6.41
C THR A 179 0.59 -24.45 5.89
N LYS A 180 1.32 -25.55 6.17
CA LYS A 180 2.68 -25.75 5.69
C LYS A 180 2.75 -25.82 4.16
N TYR A 181 1.80 -26.50 3.51
CA TYR A 181 1.73 -26.57 2.05
C TYR A 181 1.33 -25.22 1.45
N PHE A 182 0.33 -24.52 2.01
CA PHE A 182 -0.09 -23.23 1.52
C PHE A 182 1.01 -22.16 1.58
N GLN A 183 1.83 -22.14 2.65
CA GLN A 183 2.99 -21.23 2.72
C GLN A 183 4.00 -21.48 1.58
N THR A 184 4.14 -22.72 1.14
CA THR A 184 5.01 -23.04 0.00
C THR A 184 4.35 -22.66 -1.33
N VAL A 185 3.03 -22.88 -1.46
CA VAL A 185 2.24 -22.47 -2.62
C VAL A 185 2.33 -20.95 -2.83
N PHE A 186 2.13 -20.16 -1.76
CA PHE A 186 2.18 -18.69 -1.88
C PHE A 186 3.54 -18.20 -2.36
N ARG A 187 4.65 -18.77 -1.86
CA ARG A 187 6.00 -18.44 -2.37
C ARG A 187 6.15 -18.75 -3.87
N LYS A 188 5.60 -19.85 -4.34
CA LYS A 188 5.64 -20.22 -5.77
C LYS A 188 4.70 -19.37 -6.61
N TYR A 189 3.61 -18.89 -6.03
CA TYR A 189 2.72 -17.95 -6.65
C TYR A 189 3.36 -16.56 -6.81
N ASP A 190 4.17 -16.13 -5.83
CA ASP A 190 4.95 -14.91 -5.93
C ASP A 190 6.02 -15.00 -7.05
N ASP A 191 6.72 -16.15 -7.18
CA ASP A 191 7.66 -16.43 -8.27
C ASP A 191 6.94 -16.33 -9.65
N LEU A 192 5.72 -16.88 -9.75
CA LEU A 192 4.89 -16.81 -10.96
C LEU A 192 4.50 -15.37 -11.28
N ASN A 193 4.02 -14.62 -10.29
CA ASN A 193 3.61 -13.23 -10.46
C ASN A 193 4.79 -12.35 -10.90
N ALA A 194 5.97 -12.53 -10.33
CA ALA A 194 7.18 -11.83 -10.74
C ALA A 194 7.52 -12.11 -12.23
N SER A 195 7.43 -13.39 -12.65
CA SER A 195 7.66 -13.77 -14.05
C SER A 195 6.63 -13.16 -15.00
N VAL A 196 5.35 -13.10 -14.60
CA VAL A 196 4.29 -12.44 -15.40
C VAL A 196 4.52 -10.94 -15.51
N GLN A 197 4.87 -10.30 -14.41
CA GLN A 197 5.14 -8.85 -14.38
C GLN A 197 6.35 -8.49 -15.25
N GLU A 198 7.41 -9.29 -15.19
CA GLU A 198 8.59 -9.14 -16.04
C GLU A 198 8.20 -9.26 -17.52
N ASN A 199 7.47 -10.31 -17.89
CA ASN A 199 7.09 -10.58 -19.28
C ASN A 199 6.15 -9.51 -19.84
N ILE A 200 5.08 -9.15 -19.09
CA ILE A 200 4.14 -8.10 -19.53
C ILE A 200 4.84 -6.74 -19.64
N GLY A 201 5.72 -6.42 -18.69
CA GLY A 201 6.52 -5.20 -18.73
C GLY A 201 7.45 -5.13 -19.95
N ALA A 202 7.99 -6.28 -20.37
CA ALA A 202 8.92 -6.43 -21.49
C ALA A 202 8.28 -7.02 -22.76
N VAL A 203 6.94 -7.03 -22.88
CA VAL A 203 6.24 -7.70 -24.00
C VAL A 203 6.68 -7.20 -25.38
N ARG A 204 7.03 -5.91 -25.50
CA ARG A 204 7.57 -5.34 -26.76
C ARG A 204 8.92 -5.97 -27.13
N VAL A 205 9.76 -6.26 -26.13
CA VAL A 205 11.04 -6.94 -26.34
C VAL A 205 10.81 -8.39 -26.77
N VAL A 206 9.91 -9.11 -26.10
CA VAL A 206 9.54 -10.49 -26.46
C VAL A 206 9.09 -10.54 -27.92
N LYS A 207 8.24 -9.60 -28.35
CA LYS A 207 7.75 -9.47 -29.73
C LYS A 207 8.88 -9.10 -30.70
N ALA A 208 9.73 -8.15 -30.35
CA ALA A 208 10.84 -7.72 -31.22
C ALA A 208 11.86 -8.84 -31.49
N TYR A 209 12.05 -9.74 -30.52
CA TYR A 209 13.00 -10.86 -30.63
C TYR A 209 12.34 -12.19 -31.01
N VAL A 210 11.01 -12.21 -31.28
CA VAL A 210 10.22 -13.41 -31.66
C VAL A 210 10.47 -14.56 -30.67
N ARG A 211 10.28 -14.28 -29.36
CA ARG A 211 10.54 -15.22 -28.27
C ARG A 211 9.28 -15.66 -27.53
N GLU A 212 8.11 -15.55 -28.15
CA GLU A 212 6.82 -15.90 -27.57
C GLU A 212 6.77 -17.35 -27.09
N ASP A 213 7.20 -18.30 -27.91
CA ASP A 213 7.17 -19.73 -27.58
C ASP A 213 8.07 -20.07 -26.38
N TYR A 214 9.21 -19.41 -26.27
CA TYR A 214 10.10 -19.55 -25.11
C TYR A 214 9.43 -19.06 -23.85
N GLU A 215 8.83 -17.87 -23.88
CA GLU A 215 8.14 -17.30 -22.72
C GLU A 215 6.89 -18.09 -22.33
N ILE A 216 6.11 -18.58 -23.31
CA ILE A 216 4.97 -19.49 -23.07
C ILE A 216 5.44 -20.76 -22.35
N SER A 217 6.55 -21.38 -22.80
CA SER A 217 7.11 -22.57 -22.17
C SER A 217 7.61 -22.29 -20.74
N LYS A 218 8.27 -21.15 -20.53
CA LYS A 218 8.74 -20.70 -19.20
C LYS A 218 7.55 -20.50 -18.24
N PHE A 219 6.50 -19.83 -18.70
CA PHE A 219 5.28 -19.61 -17.96
C PHE A 219 4.55 -20.93 -17.62
N GLN A 220 4.40 -21.84 -18.60
CA GLN A 220 3.78 -23.16 -18.36
C GLN A 220 4.52 -23.96 -17.30
N LYS A 221 5.85 -23.95 -17.30
CA LYS A 221 6.65 -24.62 -16.25
C LYS A 221 6.40 -24.03 -14.87
N ALA A 222 6.28 -22.71 -14.77
CA ALA A 222 5.96 -22.04 -13.50
C ALA A 222 4.53 -22.36 -13.05
N CYS A 223 3.54 -22.31 -13.97
CA CYS A 223 2.16 -22.70 -13.70
C CYS A 223 2.03 -24.15 -13.23
N ASN A 224 2.72 -25.08 -13.90
CA ASN A 224 2.67 -26.50 -13.50
C ASN A 224 3.22 -26.71 -12.09
N LYS A 225 4.29 -26.02 -11.68
CA LYS A 225 4.79 -26.09 -10.30
C LYS A 225 3.78 -25.58 -9.28
N VAL A 226 3.10 -24.46 -9.57
CA VAL A 226 2.03 -23.94 -8.72
C VAL A 226 0.87 -24.92 -8.67
N TYR A 227 0.44 -25.48 -9.81
CA TYR A 227 -0.62 -26.48 -9.92
C TYR A 227 -0.35 -27.71 -9.05
N GLU A 228 0.83 -28.34 -9.18
CA GLU A 228 1.20 -29.54 -8.41
C GLU A 228 1.18 -29.29 -6.90
N MET A 229 1.70 -28.14 -6.48
CA MET A 229 1.71 -27.78 -5.07
C MET A 229 0.32 -27.43 -4.54
N PHE A 230 -0.49 -26.71 -5.34
CA PHE A 230 -1.88 -26.40 -5.00
C PHE A 230 -2.70 -27.68 -4.88
N LEU A 231 -2.54 -28.60 -5.84
CA LEU A 231 -3.18 -29.92 -5.83
C LEU A 231 -2.81 -30.71 -4.56
N SER A 232 -1.55 -30.64 -4.13
CA SER A 232 -1.08 -31.33 -2.92
C SER A 232 -1.67 -30.71 -1.64
N ALA A 233 -1.86 -29.38 -1.59
CA ALA A 233 -2.53 -28.70 -0.50
C ALA A 233 -4.04 -29.04 -0.49
N GLU A 234 -4.70 -28.96 -1.65
CA GLU A 234 -6.14 -29.24 -1.79
C GLU A 234 -6.50 -30.69 -1.44
N LYS A 235 -5.69 -31.67 -1.81
CA LYS A 235 -5.88 -33.09 -1.42
C LYS A 235 -6.02 -33.27 0.09
N ILE A 236 -5.34 -32.43 0.88
CA ILE A 236 -5.43 -32.47 2.35
C ILE A 236 -6.70 -31.77 2.83
N VAL A 237 -7.02 -30.61 2.25
CA VAL A 237 -8.19 -29.80 2.64
C VAL A 237 -9.49 -30.50 2.26
N VAL A 238 -9.56 -31.13 1.08
CA VAL A 238 -10.74 -31.85 0.59
C VAL A 238 -11.13 -33.00 1.54
N MET A 239 -10.19 -33.62 2.26
CA MET A 239 -10.49 -34.64 3.26
C MET A 239 -11.36 -34.15 4.42
N ASN A 240 -11.46 -32.84 4.62
CA ASN A 240 -12.28 -32.24 5.67
C ASN A 240 -13.77 -32.56 5.50
N MET A 241 -14.33 -32.39 4.30
CA MET A 241 -15.77 -32.61 4.06
C MET A 241 -16.19 -34.08 4.23
N PRO A 242 -15.52 -35.08 3.62
CA PRO A 242 -15.84 -36.49 3.84
C PRO A 242 -15.72 -36.93 5.31
N LEU A 243 -14.70 -36.45 6.02
CA LEU A 243 -14.50 -36.77 7.44
C LEU A 243 -15.63 -36.20 8.30
N MET A 244 -16.03 -34.95 8.04
CA MET A 244 -17.19 -34.36 8.69
C MET A 244 -18.47 -35.15 8.41
N GLN A 245 -18.73 -35.44 7.15
CA GLN A 245 -19.94 -36.14 6.73
C GLN A 245 -20.02 -37.55 7.36
N PHE A 246 -18.89 -38.25 7.38
CA PHE A 246 -18.79 -39.55 8.07
C PHE A 246 -19.12 -39.41 9.55
N THR A 247 -18.54 -38.44 10.23
CA THR A 247 -18.79 -38.19 11.68
C THR A 247 -20.24 -37.83 11.95
N VAL A 248 -20.86 -36.98 11.10
CA VAL A 248 -22.28 -36.63 11.18
C VAL A 248 -23.15 -37.88 11.10
N TYR A 249 -22.98 -38.70 10.05
CA TYR A 249 -23.78 -39.91 9.89
C TYR A 249 -23.52 -40.95 10.96
N ALA A 250 -22.29 -41.13 11.39
CA ALA A 250 -21.97 -42.00 12.51
C ALA A 250 -22.68 -41.59 13.81
N CYS A 251 -22.71 -40.29 14.11
CA CYS A 251 -23.46 -39.75 15.25
C CYS A 251 -24.98 -39.98 15.09
N ILE A 252 -25.53 -39.64 13.91
CA ILE A 252 -26.97 -39.82 13.65
C ILE A 252 -27.37 -41.28 13.83
N LEU A 253 -26.62 -42.23 13.25
CA LEU A 253 -26.89 -43.66 13.36
C LEU A 253 -26.79 -44.15 14.83
N GLY A 254 -25.73 -43.74 15.52
CA GLY A 254 -25.51 -44.09 16.94
C GLY A 254 -26.64 -43.58 17.84
N ILE A 255 -27.04 -42.33 17.66
CA ILE A 255 -28.11 -41.70 18.45
C ILE A 255 -29.48 -42.27 18.10
N SER A 256 -29.76 -42.47 16.82
CA SER A 256 -31.02 -43.06 16.41
C SER A 256 -31.20 -44.48 16.94
N TRP A 257 -30.13 -45.30 16.86
CA TRP A 257 -30.16 -46.68 17.36
C TRP A 257 -30.29 -46.78 18.88
N LEU A 258 -29.42 -46.05 19.62
CA LEU A 258 -29.48 -46.02 21.09
C LEU A 258 -30.73 -45.30 21.61
N GLY A 259 -31.10 -44.19 20.96
CA GLY A 259 -32.33 -43.45 21.30
C GLY A 259 -33.59 -44.25 21.08
N ALA A 260 -33.71 -44.99 19.97
CA ALA A 260 -34.83 -45.90 19.73
C ALA A 260 -34.96 -46.98 20.83
N LYS A 261 -33.85 -47.58 21.27
CA LYS A 261 -33.85 -48.52 22.42
C LYS A 261 -34.32 -47.84 23.70
N MET A 262 -33.92 -46.59 23.95
CA MET A 262 -34.31 -45.83 25.13
C MET A 262 -35.79 -45.40 25.07
N ILE A 263 -36.35 -45.13 23.90
CA ILE A 263 -37.78 -44.83 23.74
C ILE A 263 -38.62 -46.09 24.03
N VAL A 264 -38.23 -47.25 23.48
CA VAL A 264 -38.89 -48.52 23.80
C VAL A 264 -38.81 -48.85 25.31
N GLY A 265 -37.70 -48.49 25.95
CA GLY A 265 -37.51 -48.60 27.41
C GLY A 265 -38.17 -47.46 28.22
N SER A 266 -38.94 -46.58 27.61
CA SER A 266 -39.64 -45.42 28.26
C SER A 266 -38.72 -44.49 29.06
N THR A 267 -37.42 -44.41 28.68
CA THR A 267 -36.43 -43.52 29.29
C THR A 267 -36.09 -42.29 28.46
N LEU A 268 -36.66 -42.17 27.26
CA LEU A 268 -36.52 -41.02 26.38
C LEU A 268 -37.84 -40.86 25.57
N THR A 269 -38.22 -39.62 25.27
CA THR A 269 -39.39 -39.34 24.43
C THR A 269 -39.00 -39.19 22.94
N THR A 270 -39.99 -39.28 22.04
CA THR A 270 -39.76 -39.09 20.60
C THR A 270 -39.34 -37.67 20.27
N GLY A 271 -39.93 -36.67 20.95
CA GLY A 271 -39.54 -35.26 20.80
C GLY A 271 -38.12 -34.95 21.28
N GLU A 272 -37.69 -35.57 22.39
CA GLU A 272 -36.34 -35.46 22.89
C GLU A 272 -35.31 -36.02 21.92
N LEU A 273 -35.62 -37.17 21.30
CA LEU A 273 -34.73 -37.74 20.25
C LEU A 273 -34.58 -36.82 19.04
N MET A 274 -35.71 -36.23 18.55
CA MET A 274 -35.68 -35.26 17.45
C MET A 274 -34.86 -34.01 17.79
N SER A 275 -34.97 -33.53 19.02
CA SER A 275 -34.15 -32.39 19.48
C SER A 275 -32.66 -32.74 19.52
N LEU A 276 -32.30 -33.94 20.02
CA LEU A 276 -30.92 -34.41 20.02
C LEU A 276 -30.36 -34.50 18.59
N LEU A 277 -31.10 -35.02 17.62
CA LEU A 277 -30.65 -35.06 16.21
C LEU A 277 -30.42 -33.66 15.65
N THR A 278 -31.27 -32.68 16.01
CA THR A 278 -31.08 -31.26 15.61
C THR A 278 -29.82 -30.66 16.24
N TYR A 279 -29.60 -30.89 17.53
CA TYR A 279 -28.37 -30.42 18.21
C TYR A 279 -27.11 -31.06 17.65
N CYS A 280 -27.18 -32.35 17.22
CA CYS A 280 -26.06 -32.99 16.51
C CYS A 280 -25.62 -32.17 15.30
N MET A 281 -26.59 -31.81 14.46
CA MET A 281 -26.29 -30.99 13.26
C MET A 281 -25.71 -29.63 13.63
N ASN A 282 -26.28 -28.94 14.61
CA ASN A 282 -25.81 -27.62 15.05
C ASN A 282 -24.38 -27.67 15.61
N ILE A 283 -24.02 -28.70 16.41
CA ILE A 283 -22.70 -28.91 16.96
C ILE A 283 -21.66 -29.09 15.85
N LEU A 284 -21.94 -29.97 14.90
CA LEU A 284 -21.02 -30.32 13.82
C LEU A 284 -20.85 -29.19 12.82
N MET A 285 -21.95 -28.47 12.49
CA MET A 285 -21.89 -27.27 11.65
C MET A 285 -21.10 -26.14 12.31
N SER A 286 -21.23 -25.97 13.62
CA SER A 286 -20.46 -24.97 14.37
C SER A 286 -18.97 -25.27 14.32
N LEU A 287 -18.57 -26.53 14.40
CA LEU A 287 -17.17 -26.93 14.31
C LEU A 287 -16.60 -26.69 12.91
N MET A 288 -17.38 -26.94 11.85
CA MET A 288 -17.02 -26.63 10.48
C MET A 288 -16.82 -25.12 10.28
N MET A 289 -17.75 -24.31 10.79
CA MET A 289 -17.66 -22.85 10.74
C MET A 289 -16.39 -22.34 11.44
N LEU A 290 -16.04 -22.90 12.60
CA LEU A 290 -14.82 -22.56 13.32
C LEU A 290 -13.55 -22.87 12.50
N SER A 291 -13.53 -24.00 11.81
CA SER A 291 -12.43 -24.37 10.91
C SER A 291 -12.26 -23.35 9.77
N MET A 292 -13.35 -22.93 9.12
CA MET A 292 -13.31 -21.94 8.06
C MET A 292 -12.79 -20.58 8.53
N VAL A 293 -13.23 -20.13 9.70
CA VAL A 293 -12.76 -18.87 10.31
C VAL A 293 -11.27 -18.93 10.58
N PHE A 294 -10.77 -20.04 11.11
CA PHE A 294 -9.34 -20.21 11.39
C PHE A 294 -8.49 -20.05 10.12
N VAL A 295 -8.90 -20.66 9.00
CA VAL A 295 -8.19 -20.52 7.71
C VAL A 295 -8.13 -19.04 7.32
N MET A 296 -9.27 -18.35 7.35
CA MET A 296 -9.35 -16.96 6.91
C MET A 296 -8.54 -16.00 7.78
N VAL A 297 -8.57 -16.20 9.11
CA VAL A 297 -7.74 -15.42 10.03
C VAL A 297 -6.26 -15.66 9.75
N THR A 298 -5.84 -16.92 9.53
CA THR A 298 -4.46 -17.25 9.21
C THR A 298 -4.00 -16.58 7.92
N MET A 299 -4.82 -16.57 6.87
CA MET A 299 -4.52 -15.87 5.62
C MET A 299 -4.40 -14.35 5.80
N SER A 300 -5.12 -13.78 6.76
CA SER A 300 -5.10 -12.35 7.01
C SER A 300 -3.91 -11.86 7.85
N ILE A 301 -3.14 -12.78 8.46
CA ILE A 301 -1.98 -12.41 9.30
C ILE A 301 -0.93 -11.67 8.47
N ALA A 302 -0.62 -12.14 7.26
CA ALA A 302 0.35 -11.49 6.39
C ALA A 302 -0.09 -10.06 6.00
N SER A 303 -1.38 -9.85 5.71
CA SER A 303 -1.94 -8.52 5.47
C SER A 303 -1.85 -7.64 6.72
N ALA A 304 -2.05 -8.23 7.92
CA ALA A 304 -1.94 -7.53 9.20
C ALA A 304 -0.51 -7.05 9.47
N GLU A 305 0.49 -7.87 9.17
CA GLU A 305 1.90 -7.52 9.30
C GLU A 305 2.27 -6.36 8.39
N ARG A 306 1.93 -6.43 7.09
CA ARG A 306 2.22 -5.39 6.12
C ARG A 306 1.55 -4.05 6.44
N VAL A 307 0.28 -4.08 6.88
CA VAL A 307 -0.45 -2.87 7.28
C VAL A 307 0.16 -2.27 8.55
N THR A 308 0.48 -3.11 9.54
CA THR A 308 1.07 -2.68 10.81
C THR A 308 2.48 -2.10 10.61
N GLU A 309 3.26 -2.66 9.69
CA GLU A 309 4.56 -2.14 9.31
C GLU A 309 4.45 -0.67 8.86
N VAL A 310 3.54 -0.37 7.93
CA VAL A 310 3.33 1.00 7.45
C VAL A 310 2.81 1.94 8.54
N ILE A 311 1.93 1.47 9.44
CA ILE A 311 1.40 2.32 10.53
C ILE A 311 2.48 2.66 11.56
N ASN A 312 3.40 1.74 11.83
CA ASN A 312 4.42 1.88 12.87
C ASN A 312 5.76 2.40 12.34
N ASP A 313 5.93 2.47 11.02
CA ASP A 313 7.15 3.01 10.43
C ASP A 313 7.23 4.52 10.69
N THR A 314 8.39 5.00 11.07
CA THR A 314 8.63 6.41 11.40
C THR A 314 9.57 7.03 10.38
N ALA A 315 9.34 8.29 10.06
CA ALA A 315 10.27 9.04 9.23
C ALA A 315 11.63 9.12 9.95
N ASP A 316 12.70 8.86 9.20
CA ASP A 316 14.07 9.00 9.70
C ASP A 316 14.56 10.45 9.66
N ILE A 317 13.91 11.30 8.84
CA ILE A 317 14.14 12.74 8.76
C ILE A 317 12.98 13.47 9.45
N THR A 318 13.28 14.13 10.55
CA THR A 318 12.32 14.90 11.35
C THR A 318 12.90 16.28 11.68
N ASP A 319 12.04 17.18 12.11
CA ASP A 319 12.46 18.48 12.61
C ASP A 319 13.24 18.32 13.93
N PRO A 320 14.31 19.11 14.15
CA PRO A 320 15.01 19.15 15.43
C PRO A 320 14.14 19.83 16.51
N GLU A 321 14.51 19.67 17.79
CA GLU A 321 13.78 20.25 18.93
C GLU A 321 13.65 21.79 18.85
N ASN A 322 14.69 22.47 18.35
CA ASN A 322 14.72 23.92 18.17
C ASN A 322 15.06 24.28 16.72
N PRO A 323 14.10 24.17 15.79
CA PRO A 323 14.37 24.35 14.37
C PRO A 323 14.56 25.81 13.98
N VAL A 324 15.54 26.05 13.12
CA VAL A 324 15.72 27.36 12.47
C VAL A 324 14.65 27.50 11.38
N THR A 325 13.87 28.58 11.43
CA THR A 325 12.74 28.80 10.49
C THR A 325 13.07 29.77 9.35
N LYS A 326 14.21 30.45 9.39
CA LYS A 326 14.59 31.42 8.36
C LYS A 326 15.91 30.99 7.71
N VAL A 327 15.90 30.84 6.40
CA VAL A 327 17.10 30.65 5.58
C VAL A 327 17.69 32.04 5.30
N PRO A 328 18.95 32.32 5.70
CA PRO A 328 19.54 33.66 5.55
C PRO A 328 19.76 34.06 4.09
N ASP A 329 20.43 33.20 3.31
CA ASP A 329 20.75 33.42 1.90
C ASP A 329 20.81 32.10 1.12
N GLY A 330 21.19 32.15 -0.17
CA GLY A 330 21.30 30.99 -1.05
C GLY A 330 22.69 30.36 -1.12
N SER A 331 23.60 30.66 -0.18
CA SER A 331 24.92 30.04 -0.17
C SER A 331 24.83 28.55 0.24
N ILE A 332 25.72 27.72 -0.34
CA ILE A 332 25.73 26.28 -0.09
C ILE A 332 27.18 25.85 0.17
N VAL A 333 27.40 25.09 1.25
CA VAL A 333 28.69 24.50 1.56
C VAL A 333 28.51 23.00 1.85
N PHE A 334 29.31 22.19 1.19
CA PHE A 334 29.52 20.79 1.53
C PHE A 334 30.87 20.67 2.22
N ASP A 335 30.86 20.10 3.40
CA ASP A 335 32.03 19.96 4.25
C ASP A 335 32.26 18.48 4.56
N HIS A 336 33.28 17.89 3.92
CA HIS A 336 33.66 16.48 4.01
C HIS A 336 32.47 15.50 3.90
N VAL A 337 31.58 15.71 2.93
CA VAL A 337 30.32 14.96 2.82
C VAL A 337 30.53 13.59 2.21
N ASN A 338 30.13 12.55 2.97
CA ASN A 338 29.92 11.20 2.49
C ASN A 338 28.43 10.84 2.52
N PHE A 339 27.96 10.11 1.52
CA PHE A 339 26.55 9.72 1.46
C PHE A 339 26.34 8.33 0.89
N SER A 340 25.45 7.56 1.53
CA SER A 340 24.96 6.25 1.06
C SER A 340 23.46 6.13 1.27
N TYR A 341 22.72 5.59 0.29
CA TYR A 341 21.28 5.32 0.42
C TYR A 341 20.96 4.23 1.44
N LYS A 342 21.88 3.27 1.62
CA LYS A 342 21.76 2.20 2.62
C LYS A 342 22.88 2.35 3.65
N LYS A 343 22.53 2.34 4.93
CA LYS A 343 23.49 2.47 6.05
C LYS A 343 24.59 1.40 6.06
N ASP A 344 24.29 0.20 5.52
CA ASP A 344 25.23 -0.94 5.49
C ASP A 344 25.98 -1.07 4.14
N SER A 345 25.92 -0.05 3.29
CA SER A 345 26.65 -0.06 2.01
C SER A 345 28.16 0.01 2.27
N LYS A 346 28.92 -0.89 1.62
CA LYS A 346 30.40 -0.91 1.73
C LYS A 346 31.05 0.29 1.06
N GLU A 347 30.42 0.85 0.04
CA GLU A 347 30.93 1.99 -0.71
C GLU A 347 29.92 3.14 -0.68
N PRO A 348 30.35 4.36 -0.33
CA PRO A 348 29.49 5.53 -0.39
C PRO A 348 29.22 5.93 -1.85
N VAL A 349 28.04 6.50 -2.08
CA VAL A 349 27.61 7.04 -3.38
C VAL A 349 28.24 8.40 -3.65
N LEU A 350 28.45 9.21 -2.59
CA LEU A 350 29.24 10.43 -2.61
C LEU A 350 30.40 10.25 -1.65
N LYS A 351 31.60 10.66 -2.07
CA LYS A 351 32.88 10.45 -1.37
C LYS A 351 33.58 11.76 -1.16
N ASP A 352 33.77 12.14 0.11
CA ASP A 352 34.50 13.31 0.56
C ASP A 352 34.24 14.59 -0.25
N ILE A 353 32.98 14.94 -0.43
CA ILE A 353 32.58 16.11 -1.20
C ILE A 353 32.88 17.37 -0.41
N ASN A 354 33.73 18.22 -0.98
CA ASN A 354 34.12 19.55 -0.47
C ASN A 354 33.78 20.59 -1.53
N LEU A 355 32.79 21.47 -1.28
CA LEU A 355 32.28 22.41 -2.25
C LEU A 355 31.73 23.67 -1.57
N SER A 356 32.03 24.84 -2.13
CA SER A 356 31.46 26.12 -1.68
C SER A 356 30.86 26.90 -2.86
N ILE A 357 29.58 27.24 -2.73
CA ILE A 357 28.78 28.00 -3.71
C ILE A 357 28.29 29.27 -3.05
N ARG A 358 28.44 30.41 -3.71
CA ARG A 358 27.99 31.72 -3.21
C ARG A 358 26.52 31.93 -3.51
N SER A 359 25.84 32.76 -2.73
CA SER A 359 24.45 33.15 -3.00
C SER A 359 24.35 33.88 -4.35
N GLY A 360 23.36 33.53 -5.13
CA GLY A 360 23.11 34.10 -6.47
C GLY A 360 23.91 33.44 -7.60
N GLU A 361 24.86 32.56 -7.29
CA GLU A 361 25.74 31.91 -8.29
C GLU A 361 24.96 30.85 -9.10
N THR A 362 25.25 30.77 -10.40
CA THR A 362 24.73 29.74 -11.28
C THR A 362 25.78 28.64 -11.46
N ILE A 363 25.47 27.43 -11.03
CA ILE A 363 26.35 26.26 -11.08
C ILE A 363 25.83 25.25 -12.09
N GLY A 364 26.66 24.90 -13.07
CA GLY A 364 26.45 23.75 -13.94
C GLY A 364 26.96 22.47 -13.26
N ILE A 365 26.26 21.34 -13.44
CA ILE A 365 26.71 20.04 -12.95
C ILE A 365 26.66 19.05 -14.11
N ILE A 366 27.81 18.46 -14.44
CA ILE A 366 27.97 17.49 -15.53
C ILE A 366 28.72 16.25 -15.05
N GLY A 367 28.60 15.16 -15.77
CA GLY A 367 29.27 13.88 -15.49
C GLY A 367 28.52 12.71 -16.11
N GLY A 368 29.14 11.55 -16.16
CA GLY A 368 28.56 10.32 -16.71
C GLY A 368 27.28 9.88 -16.01
N THR A 369 26.56 8.96 -16.64
CA THR A 369 25.42 8.29 -15.99
C THR A 369 25.91 7.52 -14.76
N GLY A 370 25.26 7.69 -13.62
CA GLY A 370 25.68 7.05 -12.37
C GLY A 370 26.73 7.82 -11.56
N SER A 371 27.21 8.99 -12.00
CA SER A 371 28.21 9.80 -11.28
C SER A 371 27.67 10.52 -10.02
N ALA A 372 26.45 10.22 -9.57
CA ALA A 372 25.81 10.71 -8.35
C ALA A 372 25.38 12.20 -8.34
N LYS A 373 25.18 12.84 -9.50
CA LYS A 373 24.73 14.25 -9.62
C LYS A 373 23.42 14.54 -8.87
N SER A 374 22.38 13.74 -9.10
CA SER A 374 21.09 13.90 -8.41
C SER A 374 21.21 13.65 -6.91
N SER A 375 22.09 12.72 -6.49
CA SER A 375 22.35 12.48 -5.07
C SER A 375 22.93 13.71 -4.38
N LEU A 376 23.87 14.42 -5.04
CA LEU A 376 24.46 15.65 -4.53
C LEU A 376 23.39 16.72 -4.25
N VAL A 377 22.54 17.02 -5.21
CA VAL A 377 21.55 18.10 -5.08
C VAL A 377 20.41 17.74 -4.12
N ASN A 378 20.08 16.45 -3.98
CA ASN A 378 19.03 15.99 -3.05
C ASN A 378 19.38 16.24 -1.57
N LEU A 379 20.67 16.35 -1.23
CA LEU A 379 21.11 16.65 0.12
C LEU A 379 20.84 18.12 0.50
N ILE A 380 20.84 19.05 -0.47
CA ILE A 380 20.64 20.48 -0.23
C ILE A 380 19.24 20.77 0.32
N SER A 381 18.22 20.11 -0.22
CA SER A 381 16.82 20.23 0.23
C SER A 381 16.49 19.25 1.37
N ARG A 382 17.49 18.54 1.89
CA ARG A 382 17.35 17.53 2.93
C ARG A 382 16.27 16.48 2.58
N LEU A 383 16.31 15.97 1.33
CA LEU A 383 15.52 14.79 0.96
C LEU A 383 16.11 13.50 1.55
N TYR A 384 17.44 13.54 1.76
CA TYR A 384 18.22 12.55 2.50
C TYR A 384 19.19 13.29 3.43
N ASP A 385 19.58 12.67 4.53
CA ASP A 385 20.66 13.15 5.40
C ASP A 385 22.00 12.53 4.99
N VAL A 386 23.08 13.27 5.18
CA VAL A 386 24.45 12.79 4.92
C VAL A 386 24.82 11.65 5.88
N THR A 387 25.71 10.75 5.42
CA THR A 387 26.27 9.70 6.27
C THR A 387 27.34 10.27 7.19
N ASP A 388 28.25 11.07 6.63
CA ASP A 388 29.30 11.82 7.36
C ASP A 388 29.43 13.22 6.77
N GLY A 389 30.00 14.15 7.55
CA GLY A 389 30.16 15.54 7.16
C GLY A 389 28.91 16.38 7.38
N SER A 390 28.84 17.52 6.71
CA SER A 390 27.71 18.44 6.82
C SER A 390 27.43 19.18 5.50
N VAL A 391 26.14 19.48 5.27
CA VAL A 391 25.68 20.38 4.21
C VAL A 391 25.11 21.62 4.88
N LEU A 392 25.65 22.78 4.54
CA LEU A 392 25.19 24.05 5.06
C LEU A 392 24.47 24.83 3.95
N VAL A 393 23.35 25.45 4.30
CA VAL A 393 22.59 26.39 3.46
C VAL A 393 22.48 27.70 4.23
N GLY A 394 22.89 28.82 3.63
CA GLY A 394 22.96 30.10 4.36
C GLY A 394 23.84 30.04 5.60
N GLY A 395 24.94 29.23 5.58
CA GLY A 395 25.86 29.03 6.71
C GLY A 395 25.34 28.16 7.84
N ILE A 396 24.13 27.56 7.74
CA ILE A 396 23.51 26.74 8.77
C ILE A 396 23.33 25.32 8.25
N ASP A 397 23.67 24.30 9.04
CA ASP A 397 23.48 22.89 8.68
C ASP A 397 22.00 22.59 8.38
N VAL A 398 21.74 21.92 7.25
CA VAL A 398 20.39 21.57 6.81
C VAL A 398 19.59 20.77 7.84
N ARG A 399 20.27 20.02 8.71
CA ARG A 399 19.67 19.24 9.81
C ARG A 399 19.10 20.09 10.94
N LYS A 400 19.50 21.37 11.03
CA LYS A 400 19.03 22.33 12.06
C LYS A 400 17.80 23.13 11.63
N TYR A 401 17.42 23.05 10.36
CA TYR A 401 16.25 23.76 9.85
C TYR A 401 14.94 23.02 10.13
N HIS A 402 13.87 23.82 10.26
CA HIS A 402 12.50 23.33 10.05
C HIS A 402 12.35 22.91 8.58
N LEU A 403 11.96 21.66 8.34
CA LEU A 403 11.95 21.06 6.99
C LEU A 403 11.11 21.85 5.99
N GLU A 404 9.92 22.30 6.39
CA GLU A 404 9.06 23.08 5.53
C GLU A 404 9.69 24.43 5.16
N SER A 405 10.33 25.10 6.14
CA SER A 405 11.00 26.37 5.90
C SER A 405 12.18 26.23 4.94
N LEU A 406 13.01 25.20 5.10
CA LEU A 406 14.11 24.89 4.19
C LEU A 406 13.58 24.59 2.77
N ARG A 407 12.64 23.66 2.66
CA ARG A 407 12.09 23.20 1.37
C ARG A 407 11.25 24.25 0.66
N ASN A 408 10.77 25.29 1.35
CA ASN A 408 10.13 26.44 0.73
C ASN A 408 11.15 27.41 0.12
N GLN A 409 12.41 27.42 0.63
CA GLN A 409 13.48 28.24 0.09
C GLN A 409 14.40 27.49 -0.88
N VAL A 410 14.32 26.17 -0.93
CA VAL A 410 15.05 25.30 -1.87
C VAL A 410 14.02 24.60 -2.77
N SER A 411 13.81 25.13 -3.97
CA SER A 411 12.92 24.50 -4.97
C SER A 411 13.69 23.52 -5.83
N VAL A 412 13.09 22.36 -6.04
CA VAL A 412 13.69 21.28 -6.87
C VAL A 412 12.72 20.91 -8.00
N VAL A 413 13.21 20.96 -9.24
CA VAL A 413 12.55 20.33 -10.39
C VAL A 413 13.24 19.00 -10.62
N LEU A 414 12.54 17.91 -10.29
CA LEU A 414 13.07 16.56 -10.35
C LEU A 414 13.20 16.08 -11.81
N GLN A 415 14.11 15.16 -12.08
CA GLN A 415 14.29 14.53 -13.39
C GLN A 415 12.99 13.93 -13.93
N LYS A 416 12.21 13.25 -13.09
CA LYS A 416 10.90 12.73 -13.45
C LYS A 416 9.82 13.77 -13.17
N ASN A 417 9.45 14.51 -14.20
CA ASN A 417 8.42 15.55 -14.12
C ASN A 417 7.01 14.94 -13.99
N VAL A 418 6.30 15.26 -12.92
CA VAL A 418 4.95 14.75 -12.64
C VAL A 418 3.97 15.92 -12.47
N LEU A 419 2.86 15.85 -13.22
CA LEU A 419 1.71 16.72 -13.07
C LEU A 419 0.55 15.94 -12.46
N PHE A 420 -0.26 16.61 -11.65
CA PHE A 420 -1.46 16.04 -11.04
C PHE A 420 -2.69 16.27 -11.91
N SER A 421 -3.69 15.43 -11.77
CA SER A 421 -4.99 15.66 -12.39
C SER A 421 -5.60 16.95 -11.86
N GLY A 422 -6.04 17.84 -12.76
CA GLY A 422 -6.57 19.14 -12.43
C GLY A 422 -6.20 20.17 -13.49
N THR A 423 -6.57 21.42 -13.32
CA THR A 423 -6.23 22.49 -14.26
C THR A 423 -4.74 22.83 -14.24
N ILE A 424 -4.24 23.49 -15.28
CA ILE A 424 -2.87 24.04 -15.28
C ILE A 424 -2.68 24.96 -14.08
N LEU A 425 -3.65 25.82 -13.79
CA LEU A 425 -3.60 26.75 -12.66
C LEU A 425 -3.50 26.04 -11.31
N GLU A 426 -4.29 24.98 -11.11
CA GLU A 426 -4.18 24.13 -9.90
C GLU A 426 -2.81 23.47 -9.79
N ASN A 427 -2.25 22.99 -10.89
CA ASN A 427 -0.91 22.43 -10.92
C ASN A 427 0.18 23.45 -10.59
N LEU A 428 0.06 24.69 -11.05
CA LEU A 428 0.99 25.77 -10.74
C LEU A 428 0.93 26.15 -9.26
N ARG A 429 -0.27 26.21 -8.67
CA ARG A 429 -0.50 26.54 -7.26
C ARG A 429 0.04 25.52 -6.27
N TRP A 430 0.58 24.40 -6.72
CA TRP A 430 1.42 23.55 -5.87
C TRP A 430 2.73 24.25 -5.45
N GLY A 431 3.20 25.23 -6.22
CA GLY A 431 4.33 26.07 -5.82
C GLY A 431 3.96 27.05 -4.73
N ASP A 432 2.87 27.78 -4.92
CA ASP A 432 2.25 28.68 -3.92
C ASP A 432 0.72 28.62 -4.06
N LYS A 433 0.04 28.10 -3.04
CA LYS A 433 -1.43 27.94 -3.02
C LYS A 433 -2.19 29.26 -3.12
N ASN A 434 -1.57 30.37 -2.74
CA ASN A 434 -2.17 31.70 -2.74
C ASN A 434 -1.80 32.52 -3.99
N ALA A 435 -0.99 31.95 -4.91
CA ALA A 435 -0.57 32.65 -6.11
C ALA A 435 -1.77 33.13 -6.94
N THR A 436 -1.73 34.41 -7.33
CA THR A 436 -2.69 34.99 -8.25
C THR A 436 -2.50 34.40 -9.65
N GLU A 437 -3.49 34.57 -10.52
CA GLU A 437 -3.36 34.13 -11.91
C GLU A 437 -2.24 34.88 -12.64
N GLU A 438 -2.04 36.16 -12.31
CA GLU A 438 -0.98 37.00 -12.87
C GLU A 438 0.42 36.47 -12.45
N GLU A 439 0.61 36.11 -11.19
CA GLU A 439 1.87 35.50 -10.73
C GLU A 439 2.11 34.15 -11.41
N CYS A 440 1.07 33.31 -11.57
CA CYS A 440 1.15 32.06 -12.32
C CYS A 440 1.54 32.32 -13.78
N ARG A 441 0.95 33.30 -14.43
CA ARG A 441 1.27 33.72 -15.80
C ARG A 441 2.73 34.18 -15.90
N ARG A 442 3.16 35.06 -14.97
CA ARG A 442 4.56 35.51 -14.93
C ARG A 442 5.56 34.36 -14.81
N ALA A 443 5.30 33.42 -13.91
CA ALA A 443 6.15 32.24 -13.76
C ALA A 443 6.18 31.38 -15.04
N CYS A 444 5.04 31.28 -15.75
CA CYS A 444 4.95 30.59 -17.04
C CYS A 444 5.70 31.32 -18.16
N GLN A 445 5.71 32.64 -18.18
CA GLN A 445 6.50 33.43 -19.11
C GLN A 445 8.00 33.20 -18.92
N LEU A 446 8.47 33.21 -17.66
CA LEU A 446 9.88 32.93 -17.34
C LEU A 446 10.33 31.52 -17.76
N ALA A 447 9.43 30.55 -17.66
CA ALA A 447 9.67 29.17 -18.09
C ALA A 447 9.28 28.91 -19.57
N CYS A 448 8.96 29.95 -20.34
CA CYS A 448 8.48 29.84 -21.74
C CYS A 448 7.27 28.88 -21.90
N ALA A 449 6.43 28.78 -20.86
CA ALA A 449 5.23 27.95 -20.88
C ALA A 449 3.98 28.69 -21.37
N ASP A 450 3.92 30.01 -21.21
CA ASP A 450 2.78 30.84 -21.58
C ASP A 450 2.41 30.71 -23.07
N ASP A 451 3.42 30.63 -23.96
CA ASP A 451 3.24 30.55 -25.41
C ASP A 451 2.38 29.36 -25.87
N PHE A 452 2.52 28.19 -25.22
CA PHE A 452 1.70 27.03 -25.56
C PHE A 452 0.39 26.99 -24.80
N ILE A 453 0.36 27.52 -23.55
CA ILE A 453 -0.86 27.60 -22.75
C ILE A 453 -1.90 28.48 -23.43
N GLU A 454 -1.48 29.65 -23.92
CA GLU A 454 -2.39 30.59 -24.61
C GLU A 454 -2.96 30.02 -25.94
N LYS A 455 -2.32 29.03 -26.52
CA LYS A 455 -2.81 28.31 -27.72
C LYS A 455 -3.80 27.17 -27.37
N MET A 456 -3.92 26.79 -26.11
CA MET A 456 -4.89 25.78 -25.67
C MET A 456 -6.31 26.38 -25.60
N PRO A 457 -7.37 25.60 -25.88
CA PRO A 457 -8.74 26.11 -25.89
C PRO A 457 -9.15 26.79 -24.58
N ASP A 458 -8.83 26.15 -23.45
CA ASP A 458 -9.20 26.62 -22.11
C ASP A 458 -8.05 27.33 -21.39
N LYS A 459 -6.94 27.62 -22.10
CA LYS A 459 -5.75 28.32 -21.59
C LYS A 459 -5.30 27.74 -20.23
N TYR A 460 -5.19 28.58 -19.20
CA TYR A 460 -4.78 28.19 -17.84
C TYR A 460 -5.80 27.28 -17.14
N ASN A 461 -7.03 27.21 -17.60
CA ASN A 461 -8.05 26.31 -17.11
C ASN A 461 -8.06 24.95 -17.83
N THR A 462 -7.16 24.74 -18.79
CA THR A 462 -7.00 23.44 -19.47
C THR A 462 -6.74 22.35 -18.46
N PHE A 463 -7.53 21.27 -18.53
CA PHE A 463 -7.40 20.11 -17.63
C PHE A 463 -6.21 19.25 -18.02
N ILE A 464 -5.37 18.97 -17.04
CA ILE A 464 -4.23 18.04 -17.13
C ILE A 464 -4.67 16.67 -16.59
N GLU A 465 -4.48 15.64 -17.38
CA GLU A 465 -4.74 14.25 -16.97
C GLU A 465 -3.66 13.74 -16.02
N GLN A 466 -3.94 12.63 -15.35
CA GLN A 466 -3.03 12.01 -14.38
C GLN A 466 -1.63 11.78 -14.97
N GLY A 467 -0.61 12.32 -14.31
CA GLY A 467 0.77 12.23 -14.77
C GLY A 467 1.08 13.13 -15.99
N GLY A 468 0.14 13.96 -16.44
CA GLY A 468 0.30 14.83 -17.60
C GLY A 468 0.34 14.07 -18.92
N SER A 469 -0.49 13.02 -19.09
CA SER A 469 -0.50 12.18 -20.31
C SER A 469 -0.94 12.94 -21.57
N ASN A 470 -1.69 14.03 -21.40
CA ASN A 470 -2.22 14.88 -22.48
C ASN A 470 -1.34 16.09 -22.81
N VAL A 471 -0.12 16.18 -22.27
CA VAL A 471 0.86 17.23 -22.59
C VAL A 471 2.21 16.63 -23.00
N SER A 472 2.96 17.29 -23.88
CA SER A 472 4.27 16.81 -24.32
C SER A 472 5.31 16.86 -23.18
N GLY A 473 6.42 16.11 -23.33
CA GLY A 473 7.50 16.11 -22.33
C GLY A 473 8.06 17.50 -22.04
N GLY A 474 8.34 18.29 -23.08
CA GLY A 474 8.82 19.67 -22.91
C GLY A 474 7.79 20.64 -22.31
N GLN A 475 6.49 20.47 -22.62
CA GLN A 475 5.42 21.23 -21.96
C GLN A 475 5.35 20.89 -20.48
N LYS A 476 5.43 19.60 -20.12
CA LYS A 476 5.44 19.11 -18.75
C LYS A 476 6.63 19.68 -17.96
N GLN A 477 7.82 19.67 -18.53
CA GLN A 477 9.03 20.25 -17.92
C GLN A 477 8.84 21.74 -17.63
N ARG A 478 8.39 22.52 -18.61
CA ARG A 478 8.16 23.96 -18.46
C ARG A 478 7.12 24.28 -17.38
N LEU A 479 6.04 23.50 -17.27
CA LEU A 479 5.06 23.64 -16.19
C LEU A 479 5.67 23.32 -14.80
N CYS A 480 6.52 22.31 -14.71
CA CYS A 480 7.22 21.99 -13.46
C CYS A 480 8.23 23.07 -13.06
N ILE A 481 8.93 23.69 -14.04
CA ILE A 481 9.79 24.85 -13.81
C ILE A 481 8.97 26.03 -13.32
N SER A 482 7.84 26.37 -13.97
CA SER A 482 6.93 27.44 -13.55
C SER A 482 6.44 27.23 -12.11
N ARG A 483 6.09 25.99 -11.75
CA ARG A 483 5.71 25.62 -10.37
C ARG A 483 6.82 25.89 -9.36
N ALA A 484 8.07 25.58 -9.71
CA ALA A 484 9.22 25.82 -8.84
C ALA A 484 9.52 27.30 -8.65
N LEU A 485 9.35 28.12 -9.69
CA LEU A 485 9.55 29.57 -9.66
C LEU A 485 8.53 30.29 -8.78
N LEU A 486 7.27 29.81 -8.72
CA LEU A 486 6.22 30.40 -7.88
C LEU A 486 6.56 30.39 -6.39
N LYS A 487 7.44 29.50 -5.93
CA LYS A 487 7.94 29.52 -4.55
C LYS A 487 8.83 30.72 -4.25
N LYS A 488 9.33 31.45 -5.27
CA LYS A 488 10.32 32.52 -5.14
C LYS A 488 11.52 32.08 -4.27
N PRO A 489 12.17 30.95 -4.63
CA PRO A 489 13.15 30.31 -3.78
C PRO A 489 14.49 31.07 -3.76
N LYS A 490 15.28 30.87 -2.70
CA LYS A 490 16.69 31.30 -2.66
C LYS A 490 17.63 30.38 -3.42
N ILE A 491 17.24 29.10 -3.54
CA ILE A 491 17.99 28.08 -4.29
C ILE A 491 17.01 27.37 -5.23
N LEU A 492 17.34 27.35 -6.52
CA LEU A 492 16.60 26.62 -7.55
C LEU A 492 17.48 25.49 -8.11
N ILE A 493 17.01 24.26 -7.98
CA ILE A 493 17.66 23.07 -8.49
C ILE A 493 16.90 22.53 -9.67
N LEU A 494 17.57 22.37 -10.81
CA LEU A 494 17.05 21.81 -12.05
C LEU A 494 17.78 20.49 -12.35
N ASP A 495 17.17 19.35 -12.00
CA ASP A 495 17.75 18.04 -12.23
C ASP A 495 17.29 17.50 -13.61
N ASP A 496 18.13 17.67 -14.62
CA ASP A 496 17.92 17.27 -16.02
C ASP A 496 16.54 17.72 -16.57
N SER A 497 16.07 18.87 -16.08
CA SER A 497 14.70 19.34 -16.30
C SER A 497 14.50 20.15 -17.58
N THR A 498 15.52 20.24 -18.42
CA THR A 498 15.43 20.88 -19.76
C THR A 498 15.78 19.91 -20.90
N SER A 499 16.01 18.63 -20.61
CA SER A 499 16.43 17.63 -21.61
C SER A 499 15.41 17.36 -22.72
N ALA A 500 14.11 17.54 -22.45
CA ALA A 500 13.03 17.44 -23.44
C ALA A 500 12.58 18.80 -24.00
N VAL A 501 13.28 19.89 -23.65
CA VAL A 501 13.07 21.22 -24.20
C VAL A 501 14.06 21.44 -25.34
N ASP A 502 13.64 22.09 -26.41
CA ASP A 502 14.53 22.45 -27.52
C ASP A 502 15.59 23.48 -27.09
N THR A 503 16.74 23.47 -27.75
CA THR A 503 17.90 24.28 -27.40
C THR A 503 17.61 25.80 -27.38
N ALA A 504 16.75 26.27 -28.29
CA ALA A 504 16.40 27.68 -28.36
C ALA A 504 15.53 28.12 -27.17
N THR A 505 14.56 27.30 -26.79
CA THR A 505 13.71 27.54 -25.60
C THR A 505 14.51 27.41 -24.30
N ASP A 506 15.42 26.43 -24.18
CA ASP A 506 16.31 26.29 -23.02
C ASP A 506 17.20 27.52 -22.84
N ALA A 507 17.76 28.07 -23.95
CA ALA A 507 18.54 29.31 -23.90
C ALA A 507 17.70 30.53 -23.44
N LYS A 508 16.43 30.64 -23.88
CA LYS A 508 15.50 31.70 -23.42
C LYS A 508 15.21 31.58 -21.92
N ILE A 509 14.93 30.37 -21.43
CA ILE A 509 14.68 30.11 -20.01
C ILE A 509 15.89 30.55 -19.16
N ARG A 510 17.10 30.19 -19.58
CA ARG A 510 18.33 30.55 -18.87
C ARG A 510 18.60 32.06 -18.88
N ARG A 511 18.33 32.75 -19.99
CA ARG A 511 18.42 34.19 -20.06
C ARG A 511 17.40 34.86 -19.11
N ALA A 512 16.15 34.38 -19.10
CA ALA A 512 15.13 34.86 -18.18
C ALA A 512 15.54 34.67 -16.70
N PHE A 513 16.21 33.56 -16.37
CA PHE A 513 16.73 33.34 -15.02
C PHE A 513 17.85 34.29 -14.63
N ALA A 514 18.74 34.62 -15.57
CA ALA A 514 19.83 35.57 -15.31
C ALA A 514 19.30 37.00 -15.09
N GLU A 515 18.28 37.41 -15.86
CA GLU A 515 17.75 38.77 -15.82
C GLU A 515 16.73 38.97 -14.69
N GLU A 516 15.84 37.98 -14.42
CA GLU A 516 14.69 38.16 -13.56
C GLU A 516 14.86 37.61 -12.13
N ILE A 517 15.76 36.65 -11.94
CA ILE A 517 16.04 36.05 -10.62
C ILE A 517 17.56 35.98 -10.34
N PRO A 518 18.30 37.11 -10.46
CA PRO A 518 19.76 37.11 -10.30
C PRO A 518 20.20 36.67 -8.90
N ASP A 519 19.46 37.02 -7.86
CA ASP A 519 19.79 36.73 -6.46
C ASP A 519 19.52 35.25 -6.06
N THR A 520 18.84 34.48 -6.91
CA THR A 520 18.58 33.06 -6.67
C THR A 520 19.80 32.24 -7.09
N THR A 521 20.32 31.39 -6.19
CA THR A 521 21.35 30.40 -6.53
C THR A 521 20.74 29.31 -7.39
N LYS A 522 21.36 28.98 -8.52
CA LYS A 522 20.85 28.03 -9.50
C LYS A 522 21.81 26.87 -9.64
N LEU A 523 21.33 25.64 -9.46
CA LEU A 523 22.09 24.42 -9.76
C LEU A 523 21.41 23.72 -10.94
N ILE A 524 22.13 23.56 -12.04
CA ILE A 524 21.62 23.01 -13.29
C ILE A 524 22.39 21.73 -13.61
N ILE A 525 21.74 20.58 -13.38
CA ILE A 525 22.25 19.31 -13.85
C ILE A 525 21.85 19.17 -15.32
N ALA A 526 22.83 19.04 -16.20
CA ALA A 526 22.60 18.87 -17.63
C ALA A 526 23.46 17.76 -18.22
N GLN A 527 22.94 17.16 -19.26
CA GLN A 527 23.69 16.20 -20.10
C GLN A 527 24.41 16.90 -21.25
N ARG A 528 23.95 18.10 -21.65
CA ARG A 528 24.54 18.92 -22.72
C ARG A 528 25.42 20.01 -22.15
N VAL A 529 26.64 20.13 -22.67
CA VAL A 529 27.57 21.22 -22.27
C VAL A 529 26.97 22.58 -22.63
N SER A 530 26.28 22.70 -23.78
CA SER A 530 25.60 23.93 -24.21
C SER A 530 24.60 24.48 -23.18
N SER A 531 24.06 23.63 -22.32
CA SER A 531 23.12 24.04 -21.26
C SER A 531 23.80 24.65 -20.04
N ILE A 532 25.11 24.45 -19.85
CA ILE A 532 25.85 24.90 -18.65
C ILE A 532 27.10 25.72 -18.94
N GLN A 533 27.50 25.85 -20.21
CA GLN A 533 28.73 26.57 -20.59
C GLN A 533 28.78 28.03 -20.13
N ASN A 534 27.61 28.66 -19.96
CA ASN A 534 27.48 30.05 -19.49
C ASN A 534 27.23 30.13 -17.96
N ALA A 535 27.36 29.03 -17.23
CA ALA A 535 27.30 29.03 -15.77
C ALA A 535 28.55 29.71 -15.19
N ASP A 536 28.42 30.34 -14.01
CA ASP A 536 29.56 30.99 -13.34
C ASP A 536 30.68 29.99 -13.06
N ARG A 537 30.30 28.79 -12.60
CA ARG A 537 31.21 27.65 -12.44
C ARG A 537 30.50 26.34 -12.77
N ILE A 538 31.28 25.33 -13.09
CA ILE A 538 30.81 24.00 -13.46
C ILE A 538 31.47 22.97 -12.56
N ILE A 539 30.68 22.04 -12.05
CA ILE A 539 31.11 20.85 -11.32
C ILE A 539 31.15 19.66 -12.27
N VAL A 540 32.30 19.03 -12.39
CA VAL A 540 32.47 17.77 -13.12
C VAL A 540 32.46 16.64 -12.09
N MET A 541 31.42 15.80 -12.14
CA MET A 541 31.25 14.64 -11.24
C MET A 541 31.71 13.37 -11.92
N ASP A 542 32.53 12.59 -11.21
CA ASP A 542 32.91 11.24 -11.65
C ASP A 542 32.97 10.30 -10.45
N ASN A 543 32.35 9.10 -10.59
CA ASN A 543 32.38 8.03 -9.57
C ASN A 543 32.05 8.48 -8.12
N GLY A 544 31.17 9.48 -7.97
CA GLY A 544 30.75 10.01 -6.67
C GLY A 544 31.70 11.04 -6.06
N GLU A 545 32.69 11.53 -6.81
CA GLU A 545 33.66 12.54 -6.40
C GLU A 545 33.58 13.79 -7.32
N ILE A 546 34.05 14.94 -6.85
CA ILE A 546 34.23 16.13 -7.68
C ILE A 546 35.58 16.02 -8.37
N ASN A 547 35.55 15.70 -9.67
CA ASN A 547 36.75 15.59 -10.50
C ASN A 547 37.27 16.96 -10.98
N GLY A 548 36.39 17.96 -11.09
CA GLY A 548 36.76 19.32 -11.46
C GLY A 548 35.73 20.34 -11.04
N PHE A 549 36.16 21.56 -10.73
CA PHE A 549 35.30 22.68 -10.37
C PHE A 549 35.95 23.99 -10.81
N GLY A 550 35.33 24.68 -11.76
CA GLY A 550 35.87 25.92 -12.35
C GLY A 550 34.96 26.47 -13.43
N THR A 551 35.43 27.50 -14.13
CA THR A 551 34.72 28.06 -15.29
C THR A 551 34.83 27.13 -16.52
N HIS A 552 33.95 27.35 -17.52
CA HIS A 552 34.01 26.61 -18.78
C HIS A 552 35.41 26.62 -19.41
N GLU A 553 36.06 27.80 -19.47
CA GLU A 553 37.39 27.97 -20.09
C GLU A 553 38.50 27.27 -19.30
N GLU A 554 38.43 27.31 -17.97
CA GLU A 554 39.38 26.63 -17.07
C GLU A 554 39.28 25.10 -17.24
N LEU A 555 38.03 24.55 -17.22
CA LEU A 555 37.83 23.12 -17.34
C LEU A 555 38.17 22.57 -18.74
N LEU A 556 37.97 23.35 -19.78
CA LEU A 556 38.45 23.01 -21.11
C LEU A 556 39.98 22.88 -21.21
N LYS A 557 40.72 23.54 -20.35
CA LYS A 557 42.21 23.47 -20.31
C LYS A 557 42.75 22.42 -19.34
N THR A 558 42.02 22.15 -18.25
CA THR A 558 42.54 21.40 -17.12
C THR A 558 41.88 20.06 -16.86
N ASN A 559 40.66 19.84 -17.36
CA ASN A 559 39.87 18.65 -17.03
C ASN A 559 39.60 17.76 -18.27
N ALA A 560 40.24 16.60 -18.28
CA ALA A 560 40.15 15.66 -19.41
C ALA A 560 38.70 15.15 -19.65
N ILE A 561 37.95 14.85 -18.57
CA ILE A 561 36.57 14.36 -18.67
C ILE A 561 35.68 15.43 -19.32
N TYR A 562 35.83 16.69 -18.90
CA TYR A 562 35.08 17.80 -19.46
C TYR A 562 35.42 18.04 -20.95
N GLN A 563 36.71 17.96 -21.28
CA GLN A 563 37.17 18.04 -22.69
C GLN A 563 36.57 16.95 -23.57
N ASP A 564 36.59 15.71 -23.10
CA ASP A 564 36.04 14.58 -23.85
C ASP A 564 34.52 14.73 -24.08
N VAL A 565 33.78 15.15 -23.07
CA VAL A 565 32.32 15.41 -23.18
C VAL A 565 32.08 16.58 -24.16
N PHE A 566 32.81 17.67 -24.04
CA PHE A 566 32.69 18.81 -24.95
C PHE A 566 33.02 18.45 -26.38
N ASN A 567 34.15 17.78 -26.63
CA ASN A 567 34.59 17.38 -27.97
C ASN A 567 33.62 16.38 -28.61
N SER A 568 33.07 15.45 -27.81
CA SER A 568 32.08 14.50 -28.33
C SER A 568 30.77 15.17 -28.76
N GLN A 569 30.39 16.29 -28.12
CA GLN A 569 29.19 17.04 -28.47
C GLN A 569 29.41 18.10 -29.56
N THR A 570 30.62 18.60 -29.74
CA THR A 570 30.95 19.63 -30.74
C THR A 570 31.69 19.09 -31.96
N GLY A 571 32.41 17.97 -31.83
CA GLY A 571 33.29 17.41 -32.87
C GLY A 571 32.71 16.24 -33.67
N GLY A 572 31.57 15.72 -33.35
CA GLY A 572 30.93 14.57 -34.00
C GLY A 572 29.60 14.89 -34.61
N ALA A 573 29.50 14.99 -35.91
CA ALA A 573 28.32 14.96 -36.74
C ALA A 573 27.21 15.94 -36.36
N GLY A 574 27.00 16.90 -37.19
CA GLY A 574 26.08 18.02 -37.14
C GLY A 574 24.79 17.80 -36.41
N ASP A 575 24.45 18.82 -35.68
CA ASP A 575 23.10 19.10 -35.21
C ASP A 575 22.13 18.93 -36.41
N PHE A 576 21.37 17.86 -36.43
CA PHE A 576 20.37 17.58 -37.48
C PHE A 576 19.22 18.60 -37.50
N ASP A 577 19.28 19.63 -36.67
CA ASP A 577 18.28 20.69 -36.55
C ASP A 577 18.63 21.98 -37.34
N GLU A 578 19.79 22.06 -38.02
CA GLU A 578 20.10 23.15 -38.95
C GLU A 578 19.93 22.69 -40.42
N GLY A 579 18.69 22.54 -40.86
CA GLY A 579 18.40 22.14 -42.24
C GLY A 579 16.96 22.32 -42.65
N GLY A 580 16.40 23.45 -42.38
CA GLY A 580 15.13 23.92 -42.93
C GLY A 580 15.33 25.20 -43.72
N ASP A 581 15.92 25.11 -44.92
CA ASP A 581 15.83 26.20 -45.88
C ASP A 581 14.42 26.29 -46.45
N PRO A 582 13.84 27.50 -46.57
CA PRO A 582 12.50 27.68 -47.10
C PRO A 582 12.56 27.62 -48.64
N ALA A 583 11.87 26.69 -49.23
CA ALA A 583 11.43 26.73 -50.64
C ALA A 583 9.94 26.37 -50.70
#